data_4abee26b7281a91c5cbf5a70cc84354d
#
_entry.id   4abee26b7281a91c5cbf5a70cc84354d
#
_cell.length_a   1.000
_cell.length_b   1.000
_cell.length_c   1.000
_cell.angle_alpha   90.00
_cell.angle_beta   90.00
_cell.angle_gamma   90.00
#
_symmetry.space_group_name_H-M   'P 1'
#
loop_
_entity.id
_entity.type
_entity.pdbx_description
1 polymer ?
#
loop_
_entity_poly.entity_id
_entity_poly.type
_entity_poly.pdbx_seq_one_letter_code
_entity_poly.pdbx_strand_id
1 'polypeptide(L)'
;MKEIQGGICAATGFTAGAVHSGIRKSRTKEDLALIVSSSPCDCAAVYTRNQVKADPLLVTKQHLADHRAQAIIVNSGNANACARNGHAHAVRACQAAAAHLGLDPQDVLVDYFRFFNHSIHNISTSSR
;
A
#
# COMPACT_ATOMS: atom_id res chain seq x y z
N MET A 1 -20.17 13.78 -11.84
CA MET A 1 -19.26 13.45 -10.70
C MET A 1 -18.53 14.73 -10.33
N LYS A 2 -18.49 15.14 -9.06
CA LYS A 2 -17.81 16.37 -8.65
C LYS A 2 -16.39 16.02 -8.24
N GLU A 3 -15.41 16.70 -8.82
CA GLU A 3 -14.01 16.56 -8.44
C GLU A 3 -13.77 17.23 -7.09
N ILE A 4 -13.06 16.56 -6.18
CA ILE A 4 -12.69 17.06 -4.87
C ILE A 4 -11.17 17.11 -4.73
N GLN A 5 -10.66 18.10 -4.01
CA GLN A 5 -9.24 18.20 -3.69
C GLN A 5 -8.89 17.32 -2.48
N GLY A 6 -7.61 16.88 -2.38
CA GLY A 6 -7.11 16.15 -1.21
C GLY A 6 -6.85 14.66 -1.44
N GLY A 7 -7.20 14.11 -2.60
CA GLY A 7 -6.95 12.69 -2.91
C GLY A 7 -7.53 11.76 -1.84
N ILE A 8 -6.76 10.75 -1.42
CA ILE A 8 -7.16 9.79 -0.38
C ILE A 8 -7.47 10.50 0.97
N CYS A 9 -6.72 11.54 1.30
CA CYS A 9 -6.91 12.29 2.54
C CYS A 9 -8.16 13.19 2.55
N ALA A 10 -8.90 13.29 1.44
CA ALA A 10 -10.19 13.97 1.39
C ALA A 10 -11.27 13.20 2.18
N ALA A 11 -11.12 11.90 2.34
CA ALA A 11 -12.00 11.08 3.18
C ALA A 11 -11.62 11.25 4.65
N THR A 12 -12.60 11.60 5.49
CA THR A 12 -12.39 11.73 6.93
C THR A 12 -11.88 10.44 7.54
N GLY A 13 -10.86 10.52 8.38
CA GLY A 13 -10.26 9.38 9.06
C GLY A 13 -9.15 8.70 8.28
N PHE A 14 -8.79 9.17 7.07
CA PHE A 14 -7.67 8.64 6.32
C PHE A 14 -6.50 9.62 6.31
N THR A 15 -5.30 9.06 6.51
CA THR A 15 -4.02 9.76 6.34
C THR A 15 -3.14 8.98 5.37
N ALA A 16 -2.27 9.68 4.66
CA ALA A 16 -1.32 9.06 3.75
C ALA A 16 0.01 9.82 3.77
N GLY A 17 1.08 9.09 3.58
CA GLY A 17 2.42 9.64 3.42
C GLY A 17 3.23 8.82 2.42
N ALA A 18 4.21 9.45 1.80
CA ALA A 18 5.13 8.78 0.90
C ALA A 18 6.55 9.25 1.14
N VAL A 19 7.52 8.37 0.84
CA VAL A 19 8.94 8.62 1.01
C VAL A 19 9.75 7.97 -0.11
N HIS A 20 10.97 8.44 -0.30
CA HIS A 20 11.97 7.74 -1.08
C HIS A 20 12.71 6.75 -0.17
N SER A 21 12.46 5.45 -0.34
CA SER A 21 13.05 4.38 0.46
C SER A 21 14.28 3.72 -0.22
N GLY A 22 14.61 4.14 -1.44
CA GLY A 22 15.75 3.61 -2.19
C GLY A 22 15.43 2.40 -3.08
N ILE A 23 14.16 2.04 -3.24
CA ILE A 23 13.72 0.98 -4.18
C ILE A 23 13.97 1.43 -5.61
N ARG A 24 13.73 2.71 -5.90
CA ARG A 24 14.04 3.31 -7.21
C ARG A 24 15.44 3.89 -7.27
N LYS A 25 16.08 3.79 -8.43
CA LYS A 25 17.36 4.47 -8.70
C LYS A 25 17.23 5.99 -8.70
N SER A 26 16.07 6.54 -9.04
CA SER A 26 15.82 7.99 -9.01
C SER A 26 15.67 8.45 -7.55
N ARG A 27 16.51 9.39 -7.13
CA ARG A 27 16.49 9.98 -5.78
C ARG A 27 15.42 11.05 -5.58
N THR A 28 14.70 11.44 -6.65
CA THR A 28 13.73 12.54 -6.64
C THR A 28 12.28 12.05 -6.63
N LYS A 29 12.06 10.74 -6.73
CA LYS A 29 10.71 10.15 -6.77
C LYS A 29 10.51 9.25 -5.56
N GLU A 30 9.41 9.47 -4.89
CA GLU A 30 8.94 8.60 -3.83
C GLU A 30 8.63 7.21 -4.37
N ASP A 31 8.94 6.19 -3.61
CA ASP A 31 8.81 4.80 -4.02
C ASP A 31 8.17 3.90 -2.96
N LEU A 32 7.87 4.45 -1.80
CA LEU A 32 7.13 3.80 -0.74
C LEU A 32 6.04 4.74 -0.22
N ALA A 33 4.82 4.26 -0.11
CA ALA A 33 3.69 4.99 0.43
C ALA A 33 2.98 4.17 1.50
N LEU A 34 2.36 4.87 2.45
CA LEU A 34 1.55 4.28 3.51
C LEU A 34 0.24 5.06 3.59
N ILE A 35 -0.87 4.32 3.62
CA ILE A 35 -2.22 4.84 3.80
C ILE A 35 -2.74 4.22 5.09
N VAL A 36 -3.28 5.04 5.99
CA VAL A 36 -3.75 4.59 7.30
C VAL A 36 -5.13 5.13 7.57
N SER A 37 -6.02 4.28 8.06
CA SER A 37 -7.30 4.67 8.64
C SER A 37 -7.17 4.87 10.14
N SER A 38 -7.88 5.84 10.69
CA SER A 38 -7.94 6.10 12.14
C SER A 38 -8.60 4.98 12.94
N SER A 39 -9.33 4.09 12.27
CA SER A 39 -9.99 2.91 12.86
C SER A 39 -10.02 1.77 11.85
N PRO A 40 -10.17 0.51 12.29
CA PRO A 40 -10.36 -0.62 11.39
C PRO A 40 -11.55 -0.40 10.45
N CYS A 41 -11.37 -0.67 9.16
CA CYS A 41 -12.37 -0.47 8.11
C CYS A 41 -12.82 -1.81 7.54
N ASP A 42 -14.07 -1.88 7.10
CA ASP A 42 -14.52 -2.94 6.22
C ASP A 42 -13.88 -2.75 4.84
N CYS A 43 -13.31 -3.83 4.33
CA CYS A 43 -12.53 -3.82 3.09
C CYS A 43 -13.04 -4.87 2.10
N ALA A 44 -13.01 -4.51 0.83
CA ALA A 44 -13.24 -5.43 -0.28
C ALA A 44 -12.15 -5.25 -1.34
N ALA A 45 -11.75 -6.34 -1.97
CA ALA A 45 -10.74 -6.34 -3.01
C ALA A 45 -11.16 -7.19 -4.21
N VAL A 46 -10.73 -6.78 -5.39
CA VAL A 46 -10.83 -7.55 -6.62
C VAL A 46 -9.44 -7.99 -7.05
N TYR A 47 -9.34 -9.20 -7.55
CA TYR A 47 -8.05 -9.82 -7.89
C TYR A 47 -8.01 -10.27 -9.34
N THR A 48 -6.83 -10.24 -9.93
CA THR A 48 -6.62 -10.79 -11.28
C THR A 48 -6.96 -12.29 -11.33
N ARG A 49 -7.51 -12.72 -12.46
CA ARG A 49 -7.73 -14.14 -12.78
C ARG A 49 -6.50 -14.82 -13.37
N ASN A 50 -5.40 -14.09 -13.57
CA ASN A 50 -4.16 -14.66 -14.09
C ASN A 50 -3.68 -15.80 -13.16
N GLN A 51 -3.16 -16.86 -13.73
CA GLN A 51 -2.59 -17.98 -12.97
C GLN A 51 -1.32 -17.57 -12.23
N VAL A 52 -0.48 -16.73 -12.86
CA VAL A 52 0.71 -16.15 -12.23
C VAL A 52 0.30 -14.88 -11.48
N LYS A 53 0.35 -14.93 -10.15
CA LYS A 53 0.01 -13.82 -9.26
C LYS A 53 1.25 -13.35 -8.53
N ALA A 54 1.35 -12.05 -8.33
CA ALA A 54 2.40 -11.48 -7.48
C ALA A 54 2.15 -11.86 -6.00
N ASP A 55 3.22 -12.14 -5.28
CA ASP A 55 3.16 -12.53 -3.86
C ASP A 55 2.40 -11.53 -2.97
N PRO A 56 2.53 -10.19 -3.14
CA PRO A 56 1.74 -9.22 -2.38
C PRO A 56 0.23 -9.43 -2.50
N LEU A 57 -0.27 -9.84 -3.68
CA LEU A 57 -1.70 -10.14 -3.86
C LEU A 57 -2.15 -11.35 -3.04
N LEU A 58 -1.28 -12.35 -2.89
CA LEU A 58 -1.57 -13.54 -2.09
C LEU A 58 -1.62 -13.19 -0.60
N VAL A 59 -0.66 -12.39 -0.11
CA VAL A 59 -0.63 -11.91 1.28
C VAL A 59 -1.84 -11.05 1.57
N THR A 60 -2.13 -10.06 0.74
CA THR A 60 -3.31 -9.19 0.89
C THR A 60 -4.61 -10.01 0.90
N LYS A 61 -4.73 -11.04 0.05
CA LYS A 61 -5.89 -11.93 0.06
C LYS A 61 -6.02 -12.73 1.37
N GLN A 62 -4.91 -13.14 1.96
CA GLN A 62 -4.90 -13.83 3.26
C GLN A 62 -5.30 -12.88 4.38
N HIS A 63 -4.74 -11.67 4.40
CA HIS A 63 -5.06 -10.65 5.41
C HIS A 63 -6.50 -10.17 5.33
N LEU A 64 -7.11 -10.11 4.14
CA LEU A 64 -8.52 -9.76 3.94
C LEU A 64 -9.51 -10.93 4.13
N ALA A 65 -9.11 -12.03 4.75
CA ALA A 65 -10.01 -13.15 4.97
C ALA A 65 -11.21 -12.82 5.87
N ASP A 66 -11.05 -11.87 6.77
CA ASP A 66 -12.08 -11.34 7.67
C ASP A 66 -12.75 -10.05 7.15
N HIS A 67 -12.37 -9.60 5.94
CA HIS A 67 -12.86 -8.36 5.30
C HIS A 67 -12.54 -7.08 6.07
N ARG A 68 -11.48 -7.06 6.88
CA ARG A 68 -11.08 -5.89 7.66
C ARG A 68 -9.63 -5.52 7.36
N ALA A 69 -9.34 -4.22 7.44
CA ALA A 69 -7.98 -3.70 7.38
C ALA A 69 -7.93 -2.28 7.97
N GLN A 70 -6.74 -1.82 8.33
CA GLN A 70 -6.53 -0.48 8.86
C GLN A 70 -5.42 0.29 8.14
N ALA A 71 -4.50 -0.40 7.48
CA ALA A 71 -3.43 0.23 6.73
C ALA A 71 -3.13 -0.49 5.41
N ILE A 72 -2.57 0.27 4.46
CA ILE A 72 -2.06 -0.26 3.19
C ILE A 72 -0.65 0.28 2.98
N ILE A 73 0.33 -0.61 2.85
CA ILE A 73 1.69 -0.26 2.42
C ILE A 73 1.85 -0.55 0.93
N VAL A 74 2.32 0.44 0.18
CA VAL A 74 2.45 0.37 -1.28
C VAL A 74 3.86 0.72 -1.67
N ASN A 75 4.52 -0.13 -2.42
CA ASN A 75 5.80 0.20 -3.02
C ASN A 75 5.72 0.31 -4.55
N SER A 76 6.64 1.08 -5.13
CA SER A 76 6.80 1.22 -6.57
C SER A 76 8.26 1.07 -6.98
N GLY A 77 8.50 0.77 -8.25
CA GLY A 77 9.86 0.67 -8.79
C GLY A 77 10.44 -0.75 -8.85
N ASN A 78 9.86 -1.70 -8.15
CA ASN A 78 10.19 -3.12 -8.27
C ASN A 78 8.91 -3.94 -8.49
N ALA A 79 8.88 -4.73 -9.56
CA ALA A 79 7.79 -5.66 -9.80
C ALA A 79 8.00 -6.90 -8.91
N ASN A 80 7.24 -7.01 -7.84
CA ASN A 80 7.31 -8.14 -6.91
C ASN A 80 6.64 -9.42 -7.46
N ALA A 81 6.44 -9.48 -8.77
CA ALA A 81 5.97 -10.68 -9.46
C ALA A 81 7.15 -11.64 -9.71
N CYS A 82 7.01 -12.90 -9.33
CA CYS A 82 8.03 -13.93 -9.48
C CYS A 82 9.37 -13.59 -8.77
N ALA A 83 9.34 -12.78 -7.75
CA ALA A 83 10.53 -12.45 -6.97
C ALA A 83 10.91 -13.62 -6.07
N ARG A 84 12.23 -13.93 -5.99
CA ARG A 84 12.71 -14.92 -5.02
C ARG A 84 12.32 -14.47 -3.61
N ASN A 85 11.64 -15.35 -2.84
CA ASN A 85 11.11 -15.05 -1.50
C ASN A 85 10.11 -13.88 -1.44
N GLY A 86 9.39 -13.58 -2.54
CA GLY A 86 8.46 -12.46 -2.61
C GLY A 86 7.39 -12.49 -1.51
N HIS A 87 6.85 -13.67 -1.20
CA HIS A 87 5.88 -13.85 -0.12
C HIS A 87 6.46 -13.43 1.26
N ALA A 88 7.66 -13.92 1.60
CA ALA A 88 8.29 -13.57 2.87
C ALA A 88 8.60 -12.05 2.97
N HIS A 89 8.98 -11.43 1.86
CA HIS A 89 9.20 -9.97 1.81
C HIS A 89 7.91 -9.19 2.00
N ALA A 90 6.80 -9.62 1.39
CA ALA A 90 5.50 -9.01 1.54
C ALA A 90 4.99 -9.09 3.00
N VAL A 91 5.10 -10.26 3.62
CA VAL A 91 4.76 -10.45 5.05
C VAL A 91 5.62 -9.55 5.95
N ARG A 92 6.93 -9.48 5.71
CA ARG A 92 7.82 -8.60 6.49
C ARG A 92 7.49 -7.13 6.33
N ALA A 93 7.06 -6.69 5.14
CA ALA A 93 6.62 -5.31 4.92
C ALA A 93 5.38 -4.99 5.77
N CYS A 94 4.39 -5.89 5.81
CA CYS A 94 3.22 -5.74 6.67
C CYS A 94 3.61 -5.70 8.15
N GLN A 95 4.48 -6.61 8.61
CA GLN A 95 4.97 -6.64 9.98
C GLN A 95 5.71 -5.36 10.39
N ALA A 96 6.57 -4.84 9.51
CA ALA A 96 7.31 -3.61 9.76
C ALA A 96 6.38 -2.39 9.86
N ALA A 97 5.41 -2.27 8.95
CA ALA A 97 4.42 -1.19 8.99
C ALA A 97 3.52 -1.30 10.24
N ALA A 98 3.05 -2.49 10.57
CA ALA A 98 2.24 -2.76 11.75
C ALA A 98 2.97 -2.39 13.04
N ALA A 99 4.24 -2.77 13.18
CA ALA A 99 5.05 -2.43 14.35
C ALA A 99 5.20 -0.92 14.56
N HIS A 100 5.31 -0.14 13.48
CA HIS A 100 5.40 1.33 13.56
C HIS A 100 4.05 1.99 13.89
N LEU A 101 2.95 1.38 13.45
CA LEU A 101 1.60 1.92 13.63
C LEU A 101 0.93 1.42 14.93
N GLY A 102 1.50 0.42 15.61
CA GLY A 102 0.88 -0.25 16.75
C GLY A 102 -0.34 -1.09 16.35
N LEU A 103 -0.33 -1.67 15.14
CA LEU A 103 -1.40 -2.49 14.59
C LEU A 103 -1.05 -3.98 14.60
N ASP A 104 -2.06 -4.84 14.41
CA ASP A 104 -1.82 -6.24 14.06
C ASP A 104 -1.32 -6.31 12.60
N PRO A 105 -0.27 -7.09 12.28
CA PRO A 105 0.15 -7.32 10.90
C PRO A 105 -0.96 -7.79 9.96
N GLN A 106 -1.97 -8.48 10.48
CA GLN A 106 -3.14 -8.94 9.74
C GLN A 106 -3.99 -7.77 9.21
N ASP A 107 -4.01 -6.63 9.93
CA ASP A 107 -4.75 -5.43 9.54
C ASP A 107 -3.99 -4.55 8.53
N VAL A 108 -2.79 -4.95 8.13
CA VAL A 108 -1.97 -4.23 7.14
C VAL A 108 -1.96 -4.98 5.83
N LEU A 109 -2.42 -4.33 4.78
CA LEU A 109 -2.39 -4.83 3.41
C LEU A 109 -1.10 -4.39 2.72
N VAL A 110 -0.62 -5.20 1.79
CA VAL A 110 0.53 -4.87 0.98
C VAL A 110 0.15 -4.87 -0.49
N ASP A 111 0.52 -3.82 -1.20
CA ASP A 111 0.30 -3.73 -2.63
C ASP A 111 1.57 -3.27 -3.35
N TYR A 112 1.55 -3.44 -4.66
CA TYR A 112 2.63 -3.11 -5.56
C TYR A 112 2.10 -2.27 -6.72
N PHE A 113 2.67 -1.09 -6.92
CA PHE A 113 2.28 -0.19 -7.98
C PHE A 113 3.34 -0.14 -9.09
N ARG A 114 3.00 -0.63 -10.26
CA ARG A 114 3.81 -0.40 -11.46
C ARG A 114 3.31 0.85 -12.15
N PHE A 115 4.04 1.96 -12.03
CA PHE A 115 3.73 3.16 -12.81
C PHE A 115 3.95 2.92 -14.31
N PHE A 116 2.87 2.91 -15.07
CA PHE A 116 2.89 3.40 -16.43
C PHE A 116 2.70 4.92 -16.34
N ASN A 117 3.77 5.62 -16.49
CA ASN A 117 4.00 7.04 -16.77
C ASN A 117 2.77 7.98 -16.83
N HIS A 118 1.99 8.07 -15.74
CA HIS A 118 1.04 9.16 -15.54
C HIS A 118 1.21 9.70 -14.13
N SER A 119 1.50 11.00 -14.07
CA SER A 119 1.75 11.75 -12.85
C SER A 119 0.57 11.66 -11.89
N ILE A 120 0.78 11.04 -10.73
CA ILE A 120 -0.06 11.38 -9.57
C ILE A 120 0.58 12.66 -9.00
N HIS A 121 0.10 13.80 -9.47
CA HIS A 121 0.35 15.08 -8.84
C HIS A 121 -0.55 15.19 -7.61
N ASN A 122 0.07 15.53 -6.49
CA ASN A 122 -0.53 15.92 -5.21
C ASN A 122 -0.97 14.79 -4.26
N ILE A 123 0.02 14.10 -3.67
CA ILE A 123 -0.14 13.71 -2.27
C ILE A 123 0.49 14.84 -1.47
N SER A 124 -0.34 15.76 -1.00
CA SER A 124 0.08 16.84 -0.13
C SER A 124 0.41 16.29 1.25
N THR A 125 1.66 16.35 1.65
CA THR A 125 2.06 16.17 3.05
C THR A 125 1.55 17.35 3.85
N SER A 126 0.43 17.18 4.54
CA SER A 126 0.00 18.11 5.58
C SER A 126 0.61 17.65 6.90
N SER A 127 1.82 18.13 7.21
CA SER A 127 2.34 18.15 8.57
C SER A 127 1.75 19.36 9.30
N ARG A 128 0.89 19.14 10.29
CA ARG A 128 0.68 20.01 11.44
C ARG A 128 0.52 19.16 12.68
#